data_7a48feef6d71e135de0336618793bd21
#
_entry.id   7a48feef6d71e135de0336618793bd21
#
_cell.length_a   1.000
_cell.length_b   1.000
_cell.length_c   1.000
_cell.angle_alpha   90.00
_cell.angle_beta   90.00
_cell.angle_gamma   90.00
#
_symmetry.space_group_name_H-M   'P 1'
#
loop_
_entity.id
_entity.type
_entity.pdbx_description
1 polymer ?
#
loop_
_entity_poly.entity_id
_entity_poly.type
_entity_poly.pdbx_seq_one_letter_code
_entity_poly.pdbx_strand_id
1 'polypeptide(L)'
;VNVGNSHVAAFLVFKGRILGVYEHHTGMLDTDALLFDLKEFGFGWLPDEQVRAKGGHGCAFLAPLPPEAEGFAPTFAVGPRREMLLGHAQFIAPHGDMMIAGCHGLLHGLA
;
A
#
# COMPACT_ATOMS: atom_id res chain seq x y z
N VAL A 1 -1.87 -1.77 3.04
CA VAL A 1 -2.02 -0.34 2.73
C VAL A 1 -2.48 0.39 3.97
N ASN A 2 -1.78 1.44 4.35
CA ASN A 2 -2.22 2.35 5.40
C ASN A 2 -2.72 3.65 4.76
N VAL A 3 -4.01 3.92 4.88
CA VAL A 3 -4.61 5.15 4.34
C VAL A 3 -4.76 6.13 5.48
N GLY A 4 -3.72 6.94 5.69
CA GLY A 4 -3.69 7.95 6.74
C GLY A 4 -4.40 9.23 6.34
N ASN A 5 -4.48 10.18 7.29
CA ASN A 5 -5.08 11.48 7.01
C ASN A 5 -4.22 12.32 6.06
N SER A 6 -2.90 12.17 6.12
CA SER A 6 -1.95 12.93 5.31
C SER A 6 -1.33 12.10 4.19
N HIS A 7 -0.98 10.86 4.48
CA HIS A 7 -0.21 10.02 3.56
C HIS A 7 -0.85 8.65 3.42
N VAL A 8 -0.72 8.09 2.21
CA VAL A 8 -0.98 6.68 1.93
C VAL A 8 0.36 6.00 1.80
N ALA A 9 0.54 4.91 2.52
CA ALA A 9 1.72 4.05 2.40
C ALA A 9 1.28 2.63 2.07
N ALA A 10 1.92 2.00 1.11
CA ALA A 10 1.63 0.63 0.73
C ALA A 10 2.91 -0.19 0.67
N PHE A 11 2.79 -1.45 1.05
CA PHE A 11 3.90 -2.39 1.04
C PHE A 11 3.48 -3.66 0.35
N LEU A 12 4.36 -4.17 -0.52
CA LEU A 12 4.21 -5.50 -1.11
C LEU A 12 4.95 -6.47 -0.20
N VAL A 13 4.19 -7.34 0.46
CA VAL A 13 4.74 -8.30 1.41
C VAL A 13 4.49 -9.71 0.89
N PHE A 14 5.56 -10.52 0.81
CA PHE A 14 5.48 -11.89 0.33
C PHE A 14 6.46 -12.74 1.13
N LYS A 15 5.96 -13.81 1.74
CA LYS A 15 6.74 -14.74 2.59
C LYS A 15 7.55 -14.01 3.66
N GLY A 16 6.91 -13.02 4.34
CA GLY A 16 7.52 -12.27 5.43
C GLY A 16 8.54 -11.22 5.00
N ARG A 17 8.66 -10.92 3.70
CA ARG A 17 9.62 -9.94 3.18
C ARG A 17 8.89 -8.79 2.49
N ILE A 18 9.38 -7.58 2.67
CA ILE A 18 8.90 -6.42 1.93
C ILE A 18 9.63 -6.36 0.59
N LEU A 19 8.88 -6.44 -0.50
CA LEU A 19 9.41 -6.42 -1.86
C LEU A 19 9.16 -5.11 -2.59
N GLY A 20 8.27 -4.27 -2.07
CA GLY A 20 7.98 -2.97 -2.67
C GLY A 20 7.41 -2.01 -1.64
N VAL A 21 7.64 -0.73 -1.87
CA VAL A 21 7.12 0.36 -1.04
C VAL A 21 6.55 1.45 -1.95
N TYR A 22 5.47 2.10 -1.48
CA TYR A 22 4.78 3.15 -2.21
C TYR A 22 4.31 4.20 -1.19
N GLU A 23 4.44 5.47 -1.54
CA GLU A 23 3.92 6.55 -0.69
C GLU A 23 3.38 7.69 -1.53
N HIS A 24 2.22 8.21 -1.12
CA HIS A 24 1.59 9.35 -1.76
C HIS A 24 0.86 10.19 -0.71
N HIS A 25 0.41 11.38 -1.10
CA HIS A 25 -0.41 12.24 -0.25
C HIS A 25 -1.88 11.88 -0.40
N THR A 26 -2.56 11.60 0.71
CA THR A 26 -3.98 11.20 0.72
C THR A 26 -4.86 12.25 0.04
N GLY A 27 -4.62 13.52 0.33
CA GLY A 27 -5.45 14.61 -0.22
C GLY A 27 -5.27 14.85 -1.71
N MET A 28 -4.28 14.24 -2.35
CA MET A 28 -4.02 14.36 -3.78
C MET A 28 -4.58 13.18 -4.59
N LEU A 29 -5.21 12.23 -3.91
CA LEU A 29 -5.74 11.02 -4.52
C LEU A 29 -7.26 10.97 -4.33
N ASP A 30 -7.98 10.58 -5.37
CA ASP A 30 -9.32 10.02 -5.22
C ASP A 30 -9.22 8.50 -5.20
N THR A 31 -10.34 7.83 -4.98
CA THR A 31 -10.39 6.37 -4.91
C THR A 31 -9.90 5.73 -6.21
N ASP A 32 -10.33 6.25 -7.36
CA ASP A 32 -9.94 5.66 -8.65
C ASP A 32 -8.44 5.79 -8.90
N ALA A 33 -7.85 6.94 -8.58
CA ALA A 33 -6.41 7.15 -8.72
C ALA A 33 -5.61 6.23 -7.81
N LEU A 34 -6.06 6.07 -6.56
CA LEU A 34 -5.41 5.18 -5.61
C LEU A 34 -5.49 3.73 -6.06
N LEU A 35 -6.67 3.28 -6.51
CA LEU A 35 -6.85 1.90 -7.00
C LEU A 35 -5.98 1.63 -8.23
N PHE A 36 -5.89 2.59 -9.14
CA PHE A 36 -5.02 2.47 -10.31
C PHE A 36 -3.56 2.29 -9.88
N ASP A 37 -3.07 3.15 -9.01
CA ASP A 37 -1.69 3.08 -8.52
C ASP A 37 -1.41 1.75 -7.82
N LEU A 38 -2.30 1.31 -6.94
CA LEU A 38 -2.11 0.06 -6.19
C LEU A 38 -2.09 -1.16 -7.11
N LYS A 39 -2.94 -1.19 -8.15
CA LYS A 39 -2.94 -2.27 -9.12
C LYS A 39 -1.62 -2.33 -9.88
N GLU A 40 -1.17 -1.20 -10.42
CA GLU A 40 0.09 -1.11 -11.15
C GLU A 40 1.28 -1.44 -10.24
N PHE A 41 1.24 -0.98 -9.00
CA PHE A 41 2.25 -1.27 -8.00
C PHE A 41 2.34 -2.77 -7.70
N GLY A 42 1.19 -3.42 -7.51
CA GLY A 42 1.13 -4.85 -7.19
C GLY A 42 1.70 -5.75 -8.28
N PHE A 43 1.69 -5.30 -9.53
CA PHE A 43 2.27 -6.02 -10.66
C PHE A 43 3.69 -5.56 -11.01
N GLY A 44 4.24 -4.60 -10.28
CA GLY A 44 5.57 -4.11 -10.55
C GLY A 44 5.66 -3.15 -11.74
N TRP A 45 4.53 -2.60 -12.18
CA TRP A 45 4.44 -1.77 -13.39
C TRP A 45 4.44 -0.27 -13.12
N LEU A 46 4.32 0.14 -11.85
CA LEU A 46 4.23 1.56 -11.48
C LEU A 46 5.62 2.19 -11.46
N PRO A 47 5.91 3.14 -12.36
CA PRO A 47 7.20 3.84 -12.31
C PRO A 47 7.23 4.86 -11.17
N ASP A 48 8.37 4.96 -10.49
CA ASP A 48 8.60 5.94 -9.42
C ASP A 48 8.33 7.37 -9.91
N GLU A 49 8.82 7.71 -11.07
CA GLU A 49 8.65 9.04 -11.66
C GLU A 49 7.18 9.39 -11.94
N GLN A 50 6.34 8.41 -12.24
CA GLN A 50 4.91 8.64 -12.43
C GLN A 50 4.24 9.04 -11.13
N VAL A 51 4.60 8.41 -10.02
CA VAL A 51 4.09 8.77 -8.69
C VAL A 51 4.53 10.19 -8.33
N ARG A 52 5.81 10.50 -8.53
CA ARG A 52 6.37 11.81 -8.23
C ARG A 52 5.78 12.91 -9.10
N ALA A 53 5.53 12.62 -10.38
CA ALA A 53 4.94 13.60 -11.30
C ALA A 53 3.52 14.00 -10.89
N LYS A 54 2.82 13.13 -10.16
CA LYS A 54 1.48 13.42 -9.63
C LYS A 54 1.51 13.96 -8.20
N GLY A 55 2.67 14.34 -7.71
CA GLY A 55 2.85 14.93 -6.39
C GLY A 55 3.10 13.95 -5.26
N GLY A 56 3.21 12.65 -5.53
CA GLY A 56 3.51 11.64 -4.52
C GLY A 56 4.99 11.57 -4.18
N HIS A 57 5.32 10.78 -3.16
CA HIS A 57 6.70 10.57 -2.73
C HIS A 57 7.43 9.57 -3.60
N GLY A 58 6.72 8.66 -4.25
CA GLY A 58 7.31 7.69 -5.14
C GLY A 58 7.02 6.25 -4.75
N CYS A 59 7.67 5.33 -5.47
CA CYS A 59 7.66 3.92 -5.14
C CYS A 59 9.00 3.29 -5.49
N ALA A 60 9.28 2.16 -4.84
CA ALA A 60 10.50 1.40 -5.08
C ALA A 60 10.21 -0.09 -4.96
N PHE A 61 10.89 -0.87 -5.80
CA PHE A 61 10.86 -2.32 -5.71
C PHE A 61 12.22 -2.77 -5.18
N LEU A 62 12.21 -3.50 -4.05
CA LEU A 62 13.42 -3.88 -3.31
C LEU A 62 14.00 -5.21 -3.81
N ALA A 63 13.21 -5.96 -4.55
CA ALA A 63 13.58 -7.24 -5.15
C ALA A 63 12.67 -7.53 -6.34
N PRO A 64 13.06 -8.45 -7.25
CA PRO A 64 12.16 -8.89 -8.32
C PRO A 64 10.88 -9.49 -7.74
N LEU A 65 9.72 -9.17 -8.35
CA LEU A 65 8.44 -9.66 -7.86
C LEU A 65 8.20 -11.08 -8.38
N PRO A 66 7.99 -12.07 -7.49
CA PRO A 66 7.78 -13.45 -7.91
C PRO A 66 6.39 -13.62 -8.55
N PRO A 67 6.26 -14.43 -9.63
CA PRO A 67 4.96 -14.69 -10.25
C PRO A 67 3.95 -15.31 -9.28
N GLU A 68 4.42 -16.06 -8.28
CA GLU A 68 3.58 -16.72 -7.28
C GLU A 68 2.84 -15.72 -6.39
N ALA A 69 3.29 -14.48 -6.32
CA ALA A 69 2.64 -13.45 -5.52
C ALA A 69 1.28 -13.01 -6.08
N GLU A 70 1.01 -13.31 -7.35
CA GLU A 70 -0.30 -13.08 -7.99
C GLU A 70 -0.81 -11.65 -7.83
N GLY A 71 0.09 -10.67 -8.03
CA GLY A 71 -0.27 -9.26 -7.87
C GLY A 71 -0.44 -8.83 -6.40
N PHE A 72 0.01 -9.65 -5.46
CA PHE A 72 -0.08 -9.41 -4.01
C PHE A 72 -1.51 -9.31 -3.50
N ALA A 73 -2.42 -10.07 -4.09
CA ALA A 73 -3.79 -10.21 -3.57
C ALA A 73 -3.80 -11.21 -2.40
N PRO A 74 -4.69 -11.06 -1.41
CA PRO A 74 -5.60 -9.95 -1.26
C PRO A 74 -4.92 -8.69 -0.71
N THR A 75 -5.62 -7.56 -0.82
CA THR A 75 -5.17 -6.29 -0.26
C THR A 75 -5.74 -6.12 1.14
N PHE A 76 -4.91 -5.74 2.10
CA PHE A 76 -5.32 -5.41 3.47
C PHE A 76 -5.15 -3.91 3.69
N ALA A 77 -6.12 -3.29 4.32
CA ALA A 77 -6.11 -1.85 4.55
C ALA A 77 -6.32 -1.51 6.03
N VAL A 78 -5.58 -0.53 6.49
CA VAL A 78 -5.70 0.07 7.82
C VAL A 78 -5.71 1.60 7.64
N GLY A 79 -5.91 2.31 8.73
CA GLY A 79 -5.81 3.76 8.76
C GLY A 79 -7.15 4.46 8.83
N PRO A 80 -7.15 5.73 9.26
CA PRO A 80 -8.38 6.49 9.48
C PRO A 80 -9.15 6.79 8.19
N ARG A 81 -8.50 6.75 7.03
CA ARG A 81 -9.16 7.01 5.74
C ARG A 81 -9.28 5.75 4.89
N ARG A 82 -9.26 4.56 5.51
CA ARG A 82 -9.35 3.27 4.81
C ARG A 82 -10.62 3.10 3.99
N GLU A 83 -11.67 3.87 4.27
CA GLU A 83 -12.91 3.83 3.50
C GLU A 83 -12.72 4.16 2.02
N MET A 84 -11.62 4.81 1.66
CA MET A 84 -11.29 5.01 0.24
C MET A 84 -11.14 3.68 -0.51
N LEU A 85 -10.84 2.60 0.20
CA LEU A 85 -10.67 1.26 -0.38
C LEU A 85 -11.85 0.34 -0.05
N LEU A 86 -12.99 0.89 0.36
CA LEU A 86 -14.17 0.10 0.68
C LEU A 86 -14.62 -0.74 -0.53
N GLY A 87 -14.77 -2.04 -0.31
CA GLY A 87 -15.10 -2.99 -1.38
C GLY A 87 -13.92 -3.50 -2.18
N HIS A 88 -12.70 -2.95 -1.96
CA HIS A 88 -11.50 -3.31 -2.70
C HIS A 88 -10.39 -3.88 -1.82
N ALA A 89 -10.54 -3.84 -0.51
CA ALA A 89 -9.57 -4.33 0.45
C ALA A 89 -10.26 -4.90 1.67
N GLN A 90 -9.56 -5.78 2.38
CA GLN A 90 -9.99 -6.29 3.67
C GLN A 90 -9.49 -5.33 4.75
N PHE A 91 -10.40 -4.83 5.57
CA PHE A 91 -10.02 -3.91 6.64
C PHE A 91 -9.57 -4.71 7.86
N ILE A 92 -8.40 -4.34 8.39
CA ILE A 92 -7.84 -4.96 9.60
C ILE A 92 -7.52 -3.87 10.62
N ALA A 93 -7.70 -4.20 11.88
CA ALA A 93 -7.43 -3.31 13.00
C ALA A 93 -6.98 -4.13 14.21
N PRO A 94 -5.76 -4.72 14.17
CA PRO A 94 -5.24 -5.45 15.30
C PRO A 94 -5.28 -4.57 16.56
N HIS A 95 -5.75 -5.11 17.66
CA HIS A 95 -5.85 -4.40 18.95
C HIS A 95 -6.81 -3.21 18.96
N GLY A 96 -7.62 -3.02 17.90
CA GLY A 96 -8.59 -1.94 17.83
C GLY A 96 -8.01 -0.54 17.68
N ASP A 97 -6.71 -0.41 17.42
CA ASP A 97 -6.02 0.87 17.21
C ASP A 97 -5.42 0.90 15.80
N MET A 98 -5.95 1.78 14.95
CA MET A 98 -5.57 1.83 13.55
C MET A 98 -4.14 2.30 13.33
N MET A 99 -3.60 3.16 14.20
CA MET A 99 -2.21 3.61 14.08
C MET A 99 -1.25 2.50 14.50
N ILE A 100 -1.56 1.82 15.61
CA ILE A 100 -0.77 0.69 16.07
C ILE A 100 -0.86 -0.46 15.06
N ALA A 101 -2.02 -0.67 14.46
CA ALA A 101 -2.19 -1.69 13.42
C ALA A 101 -1.24 -1.48 12.25
N GLY A 102 -1.07 -0.23 11.79
CA GLY A 102 -0.10 0.09 10.73
C GLY A 102 1.32 -0.26 11.13
N CYS A 103 1.72 0.07 12.36
CA CYS A 103 3.05 -0.27 12.89
C CYS A 103 3.24 -1.78 13.00
N HIS A 104 2.26 -2.50 13.52
CA HIS A 104 2.32 -3.96 13.62
C HIS A 104 2.45 -4.60 12.25
N GLY A 105 1.68 -4.14 11.27
CA GLY A 105 1.76 -4.65 9.91
C GLY A 105 3.16 -4.47 9.33
N LEU A 106 3.77 -3.30 9.53
CA LEU A 106 5.11 -3.02 9.06
C LEU A 106 6.14 -3.92 9.73
N LEU A 107 6.10 -4.03 11.06
CA LEU A 107 7.02 -4.86 11.81
C LEU A 107 6.89 -6.34 11.42
N HIS A 108 5.66 -6.81 11.25
CA HIS A 108 5.41 -8.19 10.83
C HIS A 108 5.94 -8.46 9.43
N GLY A 109 5.80 -7.48 8.52
CA GLY A 109 6.35 -7.58 7.18
C GLY A 109 7.87 -7.61 7.15
N LEU A 110 8.54 -6.98 8.14
CA LEU A 110 9.99 -6.99 8.26
C LEU A 110 10.52 -8.27 8.92
N ALA A 111 9.67 -8.96 9.66
CA ALA A 111 10.05 -10.21 10.30
C ALA A 111 10.14 -11.35 9.30
#